data_a460df3223b0f09dd0ea2abdf7027bce
#
_entry.id   a460df3223b0f09dd0ea2abdf7027bce
#
_cell.length_a   1.000
_cell.length_b   1.000
_cell.length_c   1.000
_cell.angle_alpha   90.00
_cell.angle_beta   90.00
_cell.angle_gamma   90.00
#
_symmetry.space_group_name_H-M   'P 1'
#
loop_
_entity.id
_entity.type
_entity.pdbx_description
1 polymer ?
#
loop_
_entity_poly.entity_id
_entity_poly.type
_entity_poly.pdbx_seq_one_letter_code
_entity_poly.pdbx_strand_id
1 'polypeptide(L)'
;HYPVMLPMQFHDGLEQMSHLRLHNGTIWRWNRPLIGFDYDGIPHLRIEHRVVPGGPTILDVIANAALFFGWMRVLIEADEPPVMHIPFATARDNFYAAARHGLDAHVTWYDGEKGTMRALLQKLLPLARTGLESFEIDRDDITRYMDVIGARLQGGQTGSAWQRAWVARHGNDMAAMTAAYLARQDAGRPVHAWDLERD
;
A
#
# COMPACT_ATOMS: atom_id res chain seq x y z
N HIS A 1 15.69 -6.83 16.14
CA HIS A 1 16.15 -7.98 16.94
C HIS A 1 15.26 -8.18 18.15
N TYR A 2 14.78 -9.40 18.32
CA TYR A 2 14.08 -9.81 19.52
C TYR A 2 15.09 -10.55 20.41
N PRO A 3 15.25 -10.14 21.66
CA PRO A 3 16.31 -10.70 22.52
C PRO A 3 16.00 -12.11 23.02
N VAL A 4 14.77 -12.57 22.81
CA VAL A 4 14.33 -13.89 23.28
C VAL A 4 13.77 -14.69 22.11
N MET A 5 14.37 -15.84 21.84
CA MET A 5 13.80 -16.85 20.94
C MET A 5 12.74 -17.66 21.69
N LEU A 6 11.68 -18.04 21.00
CA LEU A 6 10.68 -18.94 21.57
C LEU A 6 11.34 -20.30 21.91
N PRO A 7 11.04 -20.91 23.06
CA PRO A 7 11.64 -22.17 23.50
C PRO A 7 10.99 -23.36 22.77
N MET A 8 11.13 -23.39 21.45
CA MET A 8 10.64 -24.47 20.61
C MET A 8 11.79 -25.19 19.96
N GLN A 9 11.69 -26.51 19.89
CA GLN A 9 12.62 -27.35 19.16
C GLN A 9 11.91 -27.94 17.93
N PHE A 10 12.54 -27.78 16.78
CA PHE A 10 12.14 -28.45 15.57
C PHE A 10 13.09 -29.61 15.31
N HIS A 11 12.53 -30.74 14.86
CA HIS A 11 13.29 -31.94 14.56
C HIS A 11 13.45 -32.20 13.06
N ASP A 12 13.08 -31.22 12.25
CA ASP A 12 13.28 -31.17 10.81
C ASP A 12 14.72 -30.76 10.45
N GLY A 13 15.12 -31.01 9.20
CA GLY A 13 16.46 -30.66 8.72
C GLY A 13 16.70 -29.15 8.68
N LEU A 14 17.99 -28.78 8.64
CA LEU A 14 18.40 -27.36 8.56
C LEU A 14 17.90 -26.67 7.29
N GLU A 15 17.68 -27.43 6.23
CA GLU A 15 17.12 -26.96 4.96
C GLU A 15 15.72 -26.36 5.11
N GLN A 16 14.95 -26.77 6.12
CA GLN A 16 13.61 -26.24 6.39
C GLN A 16 13.65 -24.88 7.11
N MET A 17 14.78 -24.49 7.67
CA MET A 17 15.00 -23.22 8.38
C MET A 17 13.91 -22.90 9.41
N SER A 18 13.34 -23.90 10.08
CA SER A 18 12.12 -23.77 10.89
C SER A 18 12.25 -22.79 12.05
N HIS A 19 13.41 -22.73 12.72
CA HIS A 19 13.68 -21.75 13.77
C HIS A 19 13.72 -20.32 13.23
N LEU A 20 14.37 -20.12 12.08
CA LEU A 20 14.44 -18.80 11.42
C LEU A 20 13.04 -18.36 10.95
N ARG A 21 12.27 -19.26 10.37
CA ARG A 21 10.88 -18.99 9.94
C ARG A 21 9.99 -18.61 11.11
N LEU A 22 10.08 -19.36 12.22
CA LEU A 22 9.32 -19.06 13.45
C LEU A 22 9.71 -17.70 14.00
N HIS A 23 11.03 -17.44 14.17
CA HIS A 23 11.51 -16.18 14.68
C HIS A 23 11.10 -15.00 13.80
N ASN A 24 11.23 -15.12 12.49
CA ASN A 24 10.84 -14.11 11.54
C ASN A 24 9.32 -13.91 11.50
N GLY A 25 8.54 -14.96 11.70
CA GLY A 25 7.07 -14.93 11.81
C GLY A 25 6.57 -14.12 13.00
N THR A 26 7.36 -14.00 14.08
CA THR A 26 6.99 -13.22 15.28
C THR A 26 7.28 -11.72 15.14
N ILE A 27 8.02 -11.31 14.10
CA ILE A 27 8.33 -9.91 13.85
C ILE A 27 7.10 -9.18 13.30
N TRP A 28 6.54 -8.29 14.10
CA TRP A 28 5.45 -7.44 13.66
C TRP A 28 6.00 -6.16 13.03
N ARG A 29 6.13 -6.17 11.69
CA ARG A 29 6.60 -5.02 10.89
C ARG A 29 5.60 -4.76 9.76
N TRP A 30 5.61 -3.51 9.26
CA TRP A 30 4.79 -3.11 8.11
C TRP A 30 5.24 -3.78 6.81
N ASN A 31 6.54 -3.97 6.66
CA ASN A 31 7.14 -4.81 5.63
C ASN A 31 7.98 -5.87 6.32
N ARG A 32 7.80 -7.13 5.96
CA ARG A 32 8.48 -8.25 6.58
C ARG A 32 9.06 -9.18 5.53
N PRO A 33 10.38 -9.43 5.52
CA PRO A 33 10.96 -10.48 4.70
C PRO A 33 10.49 -11.84 5.22
N LEU A 34 10.14 -12.74 4.33
CA LEU A 34 9.69 -14.09 4.63
C LEU A 34 10.48 -15.10 3.82
N ILE A 35 10.75 -16.26 4.42
CA ILE A 35 11.22 -17.45 3.72
C ILE A 35 10.00 -18.38 3.55
N GLY A 36 9.68 -18.68 2.31
CA GLY A 36 8.69 -19.67 1.94
C GLY A 36 9.32 -20.85 1.22
N PHE A 37 8.52 -21.88 0.97
CA PHE A 37 8.90 -23.04 0.18
C PHE A 37 7.81 -23.29 -0.84
N ASP A 38 8.19 -23.62 -2.06
CA ASP A 38 7.28 -24.06 -3.11
C ASP A 38 6.82 -25.49 -2.84
N TYR A 39 5.89 -25.99 -3.66
CA TYR A 39 5.34 -27.33 -3.52
C TYR A 39 6.40 -28.45 -3.69
N ASP A 40 7.47 -28.17 -4.43
CA ASP A 40 8.62 -29.05 -4.64
C ASP A 40 9.72 -28.87 -3.57
N GLY A 41 9.47 -28.04 -2.56
CA GLY A 41 10.39 -27.80 -1.45
C GLY A 41 11.51 -26.80 -1.74
N ILE A 42 11.47 -26.09 -2.87
CA ILE A 42 12.47 -25.07 -3.19
C ILE A 42 12.24 -23.82 -2.33
N PRO A 43 13.25 -23.34 -1.57
CA PRO A 43 13.11 -22.13 -0.78
C PRO A 43 13.08 -20.88 -1.66
N HIS A 44 12.24 -19.93 -1.30
CA HIS A 44 12.20 -18.61 -1.91
C HIS A 44 12.09 -17.49 -0.87
N LEU A 45 12.57 -16.29 -1.22
CA LEU A 45 12.40 -15.07 -0.43
C LEU A 45 11.25 -14.24 -0.99
N ARG A 46 10.46 -13.66 -0.09
CA ARG A 46 9.40 -12.73 -0.45
C ARG A 46 9.27 -11.64 0.61
N ILE A 47 8.66 -10.52 0.22
CA ILE A 47 8.30 -9.44 1.14
C ILE A 47 6.80 -9.48 1.37
N GLU A 48 6.39 -9.57 2.63
CA GLU A 48 5.01 -9.33 3.02
C GLU A 48 4.80 -7.83 3.19
N HIS A 49 3.96 -7.25 2.33
CA HIS A 49 3.66 -5.83 2.33
C HIS A 49 2.30 -5.58 3.00
N ARG A 50 2.31 -5.01 4.21
CA ARG A 50 1.11 -4.85 5.06
C ARG A 50 0.60 -3.41 5.16
N VAL A 51 1.25 -2.47 4.48
CA VAL A 51 0.97 -1.04 4.66
C VAL A 51 -0.26 -0.55 3.92
N VAL A 52 -0.72 -1.27 2.90
CA VAL A 52 -1.90 -0.87 2.13
C VAL A 52 -3.15 -1.20 2.94
N PRO A 53 -3.92 -0.21 3.40
CA PRO A 53 -5.20 -0.46 4.02
C PRO A 53 -6.16 -1.07 3.02
N GLY A 54 -7.14 -1.82 3.49
CA GLY A 54 -8.25 -2.27 2.65
C GLY A 54 -8.90 -1.06 1.98
N GLY A 55 -9.01 -1.09 0.65
CA GLY A 55 -9.71 -0.04 -0.08
C GLY A 55 -11.21 -0.05 0.25
N PRO A 56 -11.90 1.08 0.18
CA PRO A 56 -13.33 1.15 0.46
C PRO A 56 -14.18 0.21 -0.40
N THR A 57 -13.80 0.00 -1.66
CA THR A 57 -14.41 -0.99 -2.55
C THR A 57 -13.36 -1.93 -3.13
N ILE A 58 -13.80 -3.04 -3.74
CA ILE A 58 -12.88 -3.95 -4.45
C ILE A 58 -12.13 -3.21 -5.55
N LEU A 59 -12.78 -2.28 -6.25
CA LEU A 59 -12.16 -1.47 -7.27
C LEU A 59 -11.02 -0.60 -6.69
N ASP A 60 -11.22 -0.01 -5.50
CA ASP A 60 -10.18 0.73 -4.79
C ASP A 60 -9.02 -0.17 -4.33
N VAL A 61 -9.31 -1.40 -3.86
CA VAL A 61 -8.29 -2.38 -3.46
C VAL A 61 -7.40 -2.76 -4.63
N ILE A 62 -8.01 -3.13 -5.76
CA ILE A 62 -7.25 -3.54 -6.96
C ILE A 62 -6.47 -2.36 -7.54
N ALA A 63 -7.04 -1.14 -7.55
CA ALA A 63 -6.32 0.06 -7.99
C ALA A 63 -5.08 0.34 -7.13
N ASN A 64 -5.18 0.17 -5.79
CA ASN A 64 -4.02 0.30 -4.89
C ASN A 64 -2.95 -0.75 -5.20
N ALA A 65 -3.34 -2.01 -5.41
CA ALA A 65 -2.42 -3.09 -5.76
C ALA A 65 -1.75 -2.82 -7.11
N ALA A 66 -2.51 -2.40 -8.12
CA ALA A 66 -1.99 -2.07 -9.45
C ALA A 66 -0.95 -0.94 -9.39
N LEU A 67 -1.24 0.15 -8.65
CA LEU A 67 -0.25 1.22 -8.43
C LEU A 67 1.04 0.68 -7.80
N PHE A 68 0.92 -0.16 -6.76
CA PHE A 68 2.06 -0.75 -6.07
C PHE A 68 2.90 -1.63 -7.00
N PHE A 69 2.28 -2.58 -7.68
CA PHE A 69 3.00 -3.52 -8.55
C PHE A 69 3.62 -2.82 -9.77
N GLY A 70 2.88 -1.91 -10.40
CA GLY A 70 3.40 -1.14 -11.52
C GLY A 70 4.62 -0.31 -11.13
N TRP A 71 4.58 0.34 -9.98
CA TRP A 71 5.71 1.10 -9.50
C TRP A 71 6.88 0.23 -9.05
N MET A 72 6.62 -0.86 -8.33
CA MET A 72 7.66 -1.82 -7.94
C MET A 72 8.42 -2.38 -9.16
N ARG A 73 7.72 -2.63 -10.26
CA ARG A 73 8.34 -3.07 -11.51
C ARG A 73 9.38 -2.08 -12.03
N VAL A 74 9.02 -0.81 -12.06
CA VAL A 74 9.95 0.27 -12.49
C VAL A 74 11.14 0.38 -11.53
N LEU A 75 10.91 0.28 -10.23
CA LEU A 75 11.99 0.38 -9.24
C LEU A 75 12.97 -0.80 -9.26
N ILE A 76 12.49 -2.00 -9.59
CA ILE A 76 13.35 -3.20 -9.71
C ILE A 76 14.25 -3.11 -10.94
N GLU A 77 13.79 -2.47 -12.00
CA GLU A 77 14.53 -2.30 -13.26
C GLU A 77 15.39 -1.03 -13.30
N ALA A 78 15.34 -0.19 -12.25
CA ALA A 78 16.17 1.00 -12.17
C ALA A 78 17.66 0.63 -12.03
N ASP A 79 18.52 1.37 -12.70
CA ASP A 79 19.98 1.16 -12.67
C ASP A 79 20.54 1.24 -11.24
N GLU A 80 19.97 2.10 -10.42
CA GLU A 80 20.35 2.25 -9.00
C GLU A 80 19.17 1.97 -8.09
N PRO A 81 19.35 1.19 -7.02
CA PRO A 81 18.26 0.87 -6.10
C PRO A 81 17.84 2.11 -5.28
N PRO A 82 16.54 2.22 -4.91
CA PRO A 82 16.01 3.37 -4.16
C PRO A 82 16.78 3.72 -2.88
N VAL A 83 17.41 2.75 -2.23
CA VAL A 83 18.20 2.96 -1.01
C VAL A 83 19.41 3.86 -1.22
N MET A 84 19.90 3.99 -2.45
CA MET A 84 21.00 4.89 -2.79
C MET A 84 20.54 6.35 -2.82
N HIS A 85 19.27 6.61 -3.04
CA HIS A 85 18.69 7.96 -3.20
C HIS A 85 17.93 8.44 -1.97
N ILE A 86 17.39 7.51 -1.16
CA ILE A 86 16.60 7.86 0.03
C ILE A 86 17.21 7.16 1.25
N PRO A 87 17.85 7.91 2.16
CA PRO A 87 18.31 7.36 3.44
C PRO A 87 17.14 6.76 4.24
N PHE A 88 17.40 5.68 4.97
CA PHE A 88 16.38 5.00 5.78
C PHE A 88 15.61 5.94 6.73
N ALA A 89 16.31 6.90 7.36
CA ALA A 89 15.68 7.88 8.24
C ALA A 89 14.63 8.71 7.49
N THR A 90 14.96 9.17 6.28
CA THR A 90 14.04 9.91 5.40
C THR A 90 12.85 9.05 4.97
N ALA A 91 13.09 7.81 4.56
CA ALA A 91 12.01 6.88 4.20
C ALA A 91 11.06 6.62 5.38
N ARG A 92 11.60 6.42 6.58
CA ARG A 92 10.81 6.28 7.82
C ARG A 92 9.98 7.53 8.11
N ASP A 93 10.57 8.70 8.01
CA ASP A 93 9.89 9.97 8.32
C ASP A 93 8.78 10.24 7.28
N ASN A 94 9.03 9.97 6.00
CA ASN A 94 8.01 10.00 4.95
C ASN A 94 6.84 9.04 5.23
N PHE A 95 7.16 7.82 5.69
CA PHE A 95 6.14 6.83 6.04
C PHE A 95 5.20 7.34 7.13
N TYR A 96 5.74 7.86 8.23
CA TYR A 96 4.92 8.40 9.32
C TYR A 96 4.19 9.70 8.94
N ALA A 97 4.81 10.54 8.12
CA ALA A 97 4.15 11.74 7.60
C ALA A 97 2.94 11.36 6.71
N ALA A 98 3.12 10.40 5.81
CA ALA A 98 2.06 9.90 4.93
C ALA A 98 0.91 9.24 5.72
N ALA A 99 1.23 8.44 6.75
CA ALA A 99 0.23 7.82 7.61
C ALA A 99 -0.61 8.87 8.38
N ARG A 100 0.00 10.00 8.76
CA ARG A 100 -0.65 11.06 9.53
C ARG A 100 -1.42 12.05 8.68
N HIS A 101 -0.88 12.44 7.52
CA HIS A 101 -1.36 13.53 6.69
C HIS A 101 -1.88 13.11 5.32
N GLY A 102 -1.74 11.82 4.94
CA GLY A 102 -2.22 11.29 3.67
C GLY A 102 -1.61 11.99 2.47
N LEU A 103 -2.44 12.43 1.54
CA LEU A 103 -2.00 13.10 0.30
C LEU A 103 -1.37 14.48 0.54
N ASP A 104 -1.64 15.11 1.67
CA ASP A 104 -1.11 16.43 2.04
C ASP A 104 0.19 16.33 2.84
N ALA A 105 0.70 15.11 3.06
CA ALA A 105 1.98 14.90 3.72
C ALA A 105 3.12 15.57 2.94
N HIS A 106 3.96 16.32 3.65
CA HIS A 106 5.24 16.77 3.10
C HIS A 106 6.26 15.63 3.20
N VAL A 107 6.86 15.32 2.07
CA VAL A 107 7.83 14.22 1.94
C VAL A 107 9.11 14.70 1.27
N THR A 108 10.18 13.97 1.52
CA THR A 108 11.46 14.18 0.83
C THR A 108 11.71 12.96 -0.05
N TRP A 109 11.87 13.18 -1.34
CA TRP A 109 12.06 12.16 -2.36
C TRP A 109 13.54 12.06 -2.77
N TYR A 110 13.80 11.47 -3.92
CA TYR A 110 15.15 11.24 -4.44
C TYR A 110 15.97 12.53 -4.40
N ASP A 111 17.23 12.39 -3.99
CA ASP A 111 18.23 13.47 -3.96
C ASP A 111 17.79 14.70 -3.17
N GLY A 112 16.90 14.51 -2.21
CA GLY A 112 16.43 15.58 -1.33
C GLY A 112 15.30 16.44 -1.91
N GLU A 113 14.69 16.04 -3.04
CA GLU A 113 13.51 16.76 -3.59
C GLU A 113 12.37 16.76 -2.56
N LYS A 114 11.84 17.93 -2.26
CA LYS A 114 10.75 18.12 -1.29
C LYS A 114 9.44 18.45 -1.99
N GLY A 115 8.35 17.88 -1.52
CA GLY A 115 7.02 18.15 -2.07
C GLY A 115 5.92 17.50 -1.24
N THR A 116 4.69 17.59 -1.71
CA THR A 116 3.57 16.88 -1.12
C THR A 116 3.51 15.45 -1.68
N MET A 117 2.97 14.52 -0.88
CA MET A 117 2.72 13.15 -1.35
C MET A 117 1.83 13.13 -2.61
N ARG A 118 0.85 14.02 -2.69
CA ARG A 118 -0.01 14.19 -3.88
C ARG A 118 0.82 14.52 -5.13
N ALA A 119 1.67 15.52 -5.05
CA ALA A 119 2.51 15.95 -6.19
C ALA A 119 3.48 14.82 -6.61
N LEU A 120 4.05 14.12 -5.63
CA LEU A 120 4.91 12.97 -5.89
C LEU A 120 4.14 11.85 -6.61
N LEU A 121 2.98 11.45 -6.10
CA LEU A 121 2.18 10.39 -6.71
C LEU A 121 1.69 10.76 -8.12
N GLN A 122 1.41 12.04 -8.38
CA GLN A 122 1.09 12.50 -9.74
C GLN A 122 2.26 12.30 -10.72
N LYS A 123 3.50 12.49 -10.27
CA LYS A 123 4.70 12.19 -11.08
C LYS A 123 4.90 10.69 -11.27
N LEU A 124 4.59 9.87 -10.27
CA LEU A 124 4.84 8.43 -10.27
C LEU A 124 3.74 7.62 -11.00
N LEU A 125 2.53 8.16 -11.11
CA LEU A 125 1.41 7.47 -11.73
C LEU A 125 1.68 7.03 -13.19
N PRO A 126 2.25 7.88 -14.07
CA PRO A 126 2.65 7.44 -15.41
C PRO A 126 3.67 6.30 -15.41
N LEU A 127 4.64 6.34 -14.50
CA LEU A 127 5.64 5.29 -14.38
C LEU A 127 5.02 3.95 -13.95
N ALA A 128 4.05 3.99 -13.03
CA ALA A 128 3.32 2.79 -12.65
C ALA A 128 2.54 2.18 -13.82
N ARG A 129 1.96 3.00 -14.72
CA ARG A 129 1.34 2.53 -15.97
C ARG A 129 2.36 1.76 -16.83
N THR A 130 3.52 2.36 -17.08
CA THR A 130 4.59 1.71 -17.85
C THR A 130 5.02 0.37 -17.21
N GLY A 131 5.15 0.33 -15.89
CA GLY A 131 5.48 -0.91 -15.18
C GLY A 131 4.41 -2.00 -15.37
N LEU A 132 3.12 -1.66 -15.33
CA LEU A 132 2.04 -2.62 -15.60
C LEU A 132 2.03 -3.10 -17.05
N GLU A 133 2.29 -2.21 -18.00
CA GLU A 133 2.41 -2.58 -19.43
C GLU A 133 3.53 -3.60 -19.65
N SER A 134 4.64 -3.50 -18.91
CA SER A 134 5.75 -4.47 -18.99
C SER A 134 5.41 -5.86 -18.42
N PHE A 135 4.34 -5.99 -17.65
CA PHE A 135 3.78 -7.27 -17.18
C PHE A 135 2.74 -7.86 -18.14
N GLU A 136 2.54 -7.28 -19.32
CA GLU A 136 1.53 -7.70 -20.29
C GLU A 136 0.10 -7.66 -19.73
N ILE A 137 -0.16 -6.78 -18.76
CA ILE A 137 -1.50 -6.55 -18.21
C ILE A 137 -2.35 -5.88 -19.31
N ASP A 138 -3.62 -6.30 -19.39
CA ASP A 138 -4.56 -5.74 -20.34
C ASP A 138 -4.68 -4.21 -20.20
N ARG A 139 -4.72 -3.50 -21.35
CA ARG A 139 -4.72 -2.03 -21.37
C ARG A 139 -5.97 -1.42 -20.77
N ASP A 140 -7.10 -2.08 -20.92
CA ASP A 140 -8.37 -1.59 -20.34
C ASP A 140 -8.34 -1.72 -18.82
N ASP A 141 -7.75 -2.79 -18.29
CA ASP A 141 -7.53 -2.96 -16.85
C ASP A 141 -6.53 -1.93 -16.32
N ILE A 142 -5.40 -1.70 -16.99
CA ILE A 142 -4.46 -0.65 -16.60
C ILE A 142 -5.15 0.71 -16.55
N THR A 143 -5.90 1.05 -17.59
CA THR A 143 -6.64 2.31 -17.67
C THR A 143 -7.63 2.41 -16.53
N ARG A 144 -8.47 1.39 -16.36
CA ARG A 144 -9.50 1.34 -15.32
C ARG A 144 -8.95 1.60 -13.92
N TYR A 145 -7.89 0.89 -13.53
CA TYR A 145 -7.37 0.99 -12.16
C TYR A 145 -6.52 2.24 -11.94
N MET A 146 -5.73 2.65 -12.93
CA MET A 146 -4.92 3.87 -12.81
C MET A 146 -5.77 5.13 -12.87
N ASP A 147 -6.90 5.12 -13.56
CA ASP A 147 -7.83 6.25 -13.56
C ASP A 147 -8.52 6.43 -12.21
N VAL A 148 -8.80 5.35 -11.48
CA VAL A 148 -9.27 5.44 -10.08
C VAL A 148 -8.24 6.16 -9.21
N ILE A 149 -6.95 5.82 -9.34
CA ILE A 149 -5.89 6.51 -8.61
C ILE A 149 -5.79 7.98 -9.04
N GLY A 150 -5.79 8.25 -10.35
CA GLY A 150 -5.75 9.61 -10.90
C GLY A 150 -6.89 10.49 -10.38
N ALA A 151 -8.11 10.01 -10.42
CA ALA A 151 -9.29 10.72 -9.91
C ALA A 151 -9.21 10.97 -8.39
N ARG A 152 -8.71 9.98 -7.63
CA ARG A 152 -8.47 10.12 -6.19
C ARG A 152 -7.41 11.20 -5.90
N LEU A 153 -6.34 11.26 -6.68
CA LEU A 153 -5.31 12.30 -6.55
C LEU A 153 -5.85 13.69 -6.89
N GLN A 154 -6.70 13.82 -7.90
CA GLN A 154 -7.32 15.09 -8.27
C GLN A 154 -8.30 15.57 -7.19
N GLY A 155 -9.27 14.74 -6.83
CA GLY A 155 -10.32 15.09 -5.87
C GLY A 155 -9.84 15.10 -4.41
N GLY A 156 -8.76 14.41 -4.08
CA GLY A 156 -8.26 14.27 -2.71
C GLY A 156 -9.08 13.37 -1.82
N GLN A 157 -10.15 12.75 -2.32
CA GLN A 157 -11.05 11.93 -1.52
C GLN A 157 -10.54 10.50 -1.40
N THR A 158 -9.88 10.21 -0.28
CA THR A 158 -9.54 8.85 0.18
C THR A 158 -10.63 8.36 1.13
N GLY A 159 -10.62 7.06 1.49
CA GLY A 159 -11.56 6.52 2.48
C GLY A 159 -11.52 7.28 3.81
N SER A 160 -10.32 7.61 4.30
CA SER A 160 -10.15 8.43 5.50
C SER A 160 -10.65 9.87 5.33
N ALA A 161 -10.44 10.47 4.18
CA ALA A 161 -10.92 11.83 3.90
C ALA A 161 -12.45 11.86 3.86
N TRP A 162 -13.08 10.87 3.21
CA TRP A 162 -14.54 10.74 3.19
C TRP A 162 -15.13 10.60 4.59
N GLN A 163 -14.58 9.69 5.42
CA GLN A 163 -15.06 9.50 6.81
C GLN A 163 -14.98 10.79 7.62
N ARG A 164 -13.87 11.50 7.55
CA ARG A 164 -13.70 12.78 8.25
C ARG A 164 -14.67 13.85 7.75
N ALA A 165 -14.88 13.94 6.45
CA ALA A 165 -15.81 14.89 5.84
C ALA A 165 -17.25 14.55 6.23
N TRP A 166 -17.61 13.26 6.26
CA TRP A 166 -18.92 12.81 6.70
C TRP A 166 -19.21 13.20 8.16
N VAL A 167 -18.25 12.94 9.06
CA VAL A 167 -18.37 13.33 10.48
C VAL A 167 -18.43 14.85 10.64
N ALA A 168 -17.64 15.59 9.90
CA ALA A 168 -17.68 17.07 9.93
C ALA A 168 -19.06 17.61 9.50
N ARG A 169 -19.73 16.96 8.54
CA ARG A 169 -21.05 17.37 8.03
C ARG A 169 -22.21 16.94 8.94
N HIS A 170 -22.15 15.72 9.49
CA HIS A 170 -23.29 15.09 10.15
C HIS A 170 -23.12 14.89 11.66
N GLY A 171 -21.96 15.21 12.21
CA GLY A 171 -21.64 14.98 13.62
C GLY A 171 -21.11 13.56 13.89
N ASN A 172 -20.88 13.27 15.17
CA ASN A 172 -20.19 12.06 15.63
C ASN A 172 -21.14 10.86 15.78
N ASP A 173 -21.98 10.62 14.77
CA ASP A 173 -22.86 9.43 14.67
C ASP A 173 -22.14 8.32 13.89
N MET A 174 -21.33 7.52 14.61
CA MET A 174 -20.53 6.47 13.98
C MET A 174 -21.39 5.33 13.39
N ALA A 175 -22.56 5.07 13.96
CA ALA A 175 -23.45 4.04 13.46
C ALA A 175 -24.02 4.45 12.08
N ALA A 176 -24.53 5.68 11.97
CA ALA A 176 -25.00 6.22 10.70
C ALA A 176 -23.87 6.37 9.66
N MET A 177 -22.66 6.80 10.09
CA MET A 177 -21.49 6.85 9.19
C MET A 177 -21.15 5.45 8.63
N THR A 178 -21.17 4.43 9.48
CA THR A 178 -20.87 3.06 9.06
C THR A 178 -21.93 2.51 8.10
N ALA A 179 -23.21 2.79 8.35
CA ALA A 179 -24.29 2.41 7.43
C ALA A 179 -24.14 3.09 6.06
N ALA A 180 -23.89 4.40 6.04
CA ALA A 180 -23.65 5.15 4.81
C ALA A 180 -22.38 4.68 4.07
N TYR A 181 -21.33 4.29 4.79
CA TYR A 181 -20.13 3.70 4.20
C TYR A 181 -20.45 2.34 3.54
N LEU A 182 -21.16 1.47 4.24
CA LEU A 182 -21.56 0.15 3.74
C LEU A 182 -22.41 0.25 2.47
N ALA A 183 -23.41 1.11 2.46
CA ALA A 183 -24.27 1.32 1.29
C ALA A 183 -23.45 1.72 0.05
N ARG A 184 -22.45 2.60 0.21
CA ARG A 184 -21.59 3.03 -0.89
C ARG A 184 -20.57 1.95 -1.30
N GLN A 185 -20.10 1.17 -0.34
CA GLN A 185 -19.25 0.01 -0.60
C GLN A 185 -19.99 -1.03 -1.43
N ASP A 186 -21.23 -1.36 -1.06
CA ASP A 186 -22.09 -2.33 -1.76
C ASP A 186 -22.44 -1.85 -3.18
N ALA A 187 -22.58 -0.54 -3.37
CA ALA A 187 -22.77 0.05 -4.70
C ALA A 187 -21.53 -0.10 -5.63
N GLY A 188 -20.37 -0.46 -5.08
CA GLY A 188 -19.15 -0.78 -5.84
C GLY A 188 -18.48 0.41 -6.53
N ARG A 189 -18.96 1.64 -6.34
CA ARG A 189 -18.34 2.84 -6.92
C ARG A 189 -17.09 3.20 -6.14
N PRO A 190 -15.99 3.61 -6.83
CA PRO A 190 -14.74 3.95 -6.15
C PRO A 190 -14.92 5.17 -5.23
N VAL A 191 -14.16 5.22 -4.15
CA VAL A 191 -14.34 6.19 -3.05
C VAL A 191 -14.26 7.65 -3.48
N HIS A 192 -13.51 7.97 -4.52
CA HIS A 192 -13.42 9.36 -5.02
C HIS A 192 -14.76 9.88 -5.58
N ALA A 193 -15.68 8.97 -5.93
CA ALA A 193 -17.01 9.31 -6.46
C ALA A 193 -18.14 9.22 -5.40
N TRP A 194 -17.80 9.02 -4.13
CA TRP A 194 -18.79 8.96 -3.05
C TRP A 194 -19.24 10.36 -2.64
N ASP A 195 -20.54 10.54 -2.49
CA ASP A 195 -21.14 11.72 -1.89
C ASP A 195 -21.12 11.66 -0.35
N LEU A 196 -21.57 12.73 0.31
CA LEU A 196 -21.66 12.86 1.77
C LEU A 196 -23.10 12.87 2.26
N GLU A 197 -24.06 12.38 1.48
CA GLU A 197 -25.44 12.37 1.90
C GLU A 197 -25.71 11.30 2.98
N ARG A 198 -26.73 11.50 3.81
CA ARG A 198 -27.32 10.46 4.67
C ARG A 198 -28.27 9.64 3.83
N ASP A 199 -28.13 8.32 3.92
CA ASP A 199 -29.10 7.38 3.36
C ASP A 199 -30.34 7.27 4.26
#